data_bf7969601299f96cf148825da0155103
#
_entry.id   bf7969601299f96cf148825da0155103
#
_cell.length_a   1.000
_cell.length_b   1.000
_cell.length_c   1.000
_cell.angle_alpha   90.00
_cell.angle_beta   90.00
_cell.angle_gamma   90.00
#
_symmetry.space_group_name_H-M   'P 1'
#
loop_
_entity.id
_entity.type
_entity.pdbx_description
1 polymer ?
#
loop_
_entity_poly.entity_id
_entity_poly.type
_entity_poly.pdbx_seq_one_letter_code
_entity_poly.pdbx_strand_id
1 'polypeptide(L)'
;MFCQRCGANNQEGAFYCKECGVKLEDEIETVVAIRQPEDLEKQIFSVRPTLFFVKIGYALAVLAAFLLVFVIHLVSGLLGFDIPSWLYVLTGLSLLLIPGYFHFRRNMVKYTLTDSKIEIDEGFLFQHSRNIPLRSIQDVSVYASVLQRILGYGNILIDNASEEAGKVILRNVEEPKKLADLILKQLRKIDQNK
;
A
#
# COMPACT_ATOMS: atom_id res chain seq x y z
N MET A 1 -47.71 -17.04 -17.82
CA MET A 1 -47.48 -15.79 -18.59
C MET A 1 -48.11 -15.90 -20.00
N PHE A 2 -48.61 -14.81 -20.57
CA PHE A 2 -49.23 -14.81 -21.91
C PHE A 2 -48.20 -14.36 -22.97
N CYS A 3 -48.21 -15.04 -24.10
CA CYS A 3 -47.38 -14.67 -25.25
C CYS A 3 -47.91 -13.38 -25.90
N GLN A 4 -47.07 -12.34 -25.99
CA GLN A 4 -47.45 -11.07 -26.61
C GLN A 4 -47.77 -11.17 -28.12
N ARG A 5 -47.25 -12.23 -28.80
CA ARG A 5 -47.44 -12.41 -30.25
C ARG A 5 -48.69 -13.19 -30.61
N CYS A 6 -49.04 -14.26 -29.88
CA CYS A 6 -50.17 -15.14 -30.24
C CYS A 6 -51.24 -15.27 -29.14
N GLY A 7 -51.03 -14.66 -27.95
CA GLY A 7 -52.00 -14.70 -26.82
C GLY A 7 -52.03 -16.04 -26.07
N ALA A 8 -51.23 -17.04 -26.47
CA ALA A 8 -51.21 -18.34 -25.81
C ALA A 8 -50.71 -18.26 -24.35
N ASN A 9 -51.34 -19.01 -23.46
CA ASN A 9 -50.92 -19.09 -22.06
C ASN A 9 -49.79 -20.11 -21.93
N ASN A 10 -48.61 -19.67 -21.44
CA ASN A 10 -47.43 -20.45 -21.22
C ASN A 10 -47.16 -20.58 -19.72
N GLN A 11 -46.43 -21.61 -19.33
CA GLN A 11 -45.99 -21.77 -17.94
C GLN A 11 -45.06 -20.64 -17.51
N GLU A 12 -45.09 -20.26 -16.25
CA GLU A 12 -44.15 -19.28 -15.70
C GLU A 12 -42.71 -19.83 -15.81
N GLY A 13 -41.79 -19.01 -16.41
CA GLY A 13 -40.41 -19.43 -16.67
C GLY A 13 -40.17 -20.14 -18.01
N ALA A 14 -41.17 -20.22 -18.92
CA ALA A 14 -40.97 -20.76 -20.26
C ALA A 14 -40.18 -19.80 -21.15
N PHE A 15 -39.03 -20.23 -21.68
CA PHE A 15 -38.18 -19.43 -22.58
C PHE A 15 -38.75 -19.22 -23.97
N TYR A 16 -39.64 -20.12 -24.43
CA TYR A 16 -40.25 -20.08 -25.74
C TYR A 16 -41.74 -20.36 -25.65
N CYS A 17 -42.54 -19.66 -26.49
CA CYS A 17 -43.96 -19.93 -26.58
C CYS A 17 -44.24 -21.28 -27.20
N LYS A 18 -45.04 -22.12 -26.56
CA LYS A 18 -45.41 -23.46 -27.03
C LYS A 18 -46.21 -23.48 -28.33
N GLU A 19 -46.91 -22.39 -28.66
CA GLU A 19 -47.76 -22.32 -29.85
C GLU A 19 -47.05 -21.71 -31.07
N CYS A 20 -46.34 -20.58 -30.88
CA CYS A 20 -45.72 -19.84 -31.98
C CYS A 20 -44.22 -19.85 -31.99
N GLY A 21 -43.54 -20.49 -31.00
CA GLY A 21 -42.10 -20.61 -30.91
C GLY A 21 -41.32 -19.33 -30.65
N VAL A 22 -42.02 -18.19 -30.43
CA VAL A 22 -41.35 -16.92 -30.14
C VAL A 22 -40.72 -16.99 -28.75
N LYS A 23 -39.53 -16.43 -28.61
CA LYS A 23 -38.84 -16.31 -27.31
C LYS A 23 -39.63 -15.39 -26.39
N LEU A 24 -40.01 -15.91 -25.25
CA LEU A 24 -40.67 -15.15 -24.19
C LEU A 24 -39.51 -14.57 -23.34
N GLU A 25 -39.19 -13.32 -23.61
CA GLU A 25 -38.18 -12.62 -22.81
C GLU A 25 -38.83 -12.23 -21.47
N ASP A 26 -38.51 -12.94 -20.42
CA ASP A 26 -38.40 -12.29 -19.11
C ASP A 26 -37.17 -11.38 -19.22
N GLU A 27 -37.42 -10.10 -19.49
CA GLU A 27 -36.40 -9.08 -19.26
C GLU A 27 -36.10 -9.07 -17.75
N ILE A 28 -35.24 -10.02 -17.32
CA ILE A 28 -34.41 -9.79 -16.16
C ILE A 28 -33.35 -8.82 -16.69
N GLU A 29 -33.69 -7.54 -16.81
CA GLU A 29 -32.68 -6.50 -16.80
C GLU A 29 -31.86 -6.74 -15.53
N THR A 30 -30.74 -7.40 -15.69
CA THR A 30 -29.67 -7.30 -14.73
C THR A 30 -29.29 -5.83 -14.72
N VAL A 31 -29.97 -5.07 -13.87
CA VAL A 31 -29.57 -3.70 -13.54
C VAL A 31 -28.19 -3.85 -12.94
N VAL A 32 -27.18 -3.68 -13.80
CA VAL A 32 -25.82 -3.47 -13.34
C VAL A 32 -25.94 -2.27 -12.42
N ALA A 33 -25.86 -2.51 -11.11
CA ALA A 33 -25.90 -1.46 -10.12
C ALA A 33 -24.78 -0.48 -10.47
N ILE A 34 -25.15 0.60 -11.15
CA ILE A 34 -24.21 1.70 -11.42
C ILE A 34 -23.88 2.23 -10.04
N ARG A 35 -22.62 1.98 -9.59
CA ARG A 35 -22.10 2.49 -8.33
C ARG A 35 -22.32 4.00 -8.33
N GLN A 36 -23.20 4.46 -7.47
CA GLN A 36 -23.45 5.90 -7.35
C GLN A 36 -22.16 6.59 -6.91
N PRO A 37 -21.91 7.85 -7.32
CA PRO A 37 -20.71 8.60 -6.91
C PRO A 37 -20.52 8.68 -5.38
N GLU A 38 -21.61 8.55 -4.63
CA GLU A 38 -21.61 8.50 -3.16
C GLU A 38 -21.00 7.20 -2.60
N ASP A 39 -20.96 6.10 -3.39
CA ASP A 39 -20.33 4.83 -3.02
C ASP A 39 -18.80 4.83 -3.23
N LEU A 40 -18.24 5.91 -3.78
CA LEU A 40 -16.80 6.05 -3.95
C LEU A 40 -16.18 6.43 -2.61
N GLU A 41 -15.45 5.49 -2.01
CA GLU A 41 -14.67 5.74 -0.80
C GLU A 41 -13.80 6.98 -0.97
N LYS A 42 -14.01 7.97 -0.12
CA LYS A 42 -13.24 9.23 -0.16
C LYS A 42 -11.87 9.01 0.48
N GLN A 43 -10.83 9.12 -0.33
CA GLN A 43 -9.47 9.11 0.18
C GLN A 43 -9.19 10.40 0.98
N ILE A 44 -8.74 10.24 2.23
CA ILE A 44 -8.42 11.36 3.14
C ILE A 44 -6.95 11.70 3.03
N PHE A 45 -6.07 10.68 3.13
CA PHE A 45 -4.65 10.82 2.86
C PHE A 45 -4.06 9.54 2.27
N SER A 46 -2.91 9.69 1.63
CA SER A 46 -2.08 8.58 1.18
C SER A 46 -0.62 8.93 1.40
N VAL A 47 0.08 8.14 2.20
CA VAL A 47 1.46 8.39 2.58
C VAL A 47 2.31 7.15 2.39
N ARG A 48 3.61 7.36 2.18
CA ARG A 48 4.62 6.30 2.13
C ARG A 48 5.62 6.48 3.27
N PRO A 49 6.30 5.40 3.70
CA PRO A 49 7.38 5.51 4.66
C PRO A 49 8.47 6.47 4.17
N THR A 50 9.00 7.31 5.06
CA THR A 50 10.07 8.25 4.69
C THR A 50 11.32 7.53 4.21
N LEU A 51 11.95 8.10 3.17
CA LEU A 51 13.20 7.61 2.58
C LEU A 51 14.45 8.23 3.22
N PHE A 52 14.31 8.99 4.30
CA PHE A 52 15.39 9.75 4.92
C PHE A 52 16.60 8.85 5.26
N PHE A 53 16.37 7.72 5.93
CA PHE A 53 17.45 6.77 6.25
C PHE A 53 18.10 6.14 5.03
N VAL A 54 17.33 5.95 3.97
CA VAL A 54 17.85 5.43 2.71
C VAL A 54 18.78 6.44 2.06
N LYS A 55 18.43 7.73 2.09
CA LYS A 55 19.30 8.82 1.59
C LYS A 55 20.61 8.89 2.38
N ILE A 56 20.57 8.79 3.71
CA ILE A 56 21.79 8.66 4.54
C ILE A 56 22.58 7.41 4.16
N GLY A 57 21.89 6.27 3.96
CA GLY A 57 22.52 5.03 3.52
C GLY A 57 23.31 5.18 2.22
N TYR A 58 22.78 5.91 1.24
CA TYR A 58 23.49 6.22 0.00
C TYR A 58 24.74 7.08 0.26
N ALA A 59 24.64 8.12 1.08
CA ALA A 59 25.79 8.97 1.42
C ALA A 59 26.90 8.16 2.10
N LEU A 60 26.55 7.30 3.06
CA LEU A 60 27.50 6.41 3.73
C LEU A 60 28.08 5.36 2.79
N ALA A 61 27.28 4.79 1.88
CA ALA A 61 27.76 3.80 0.91
C ALA A 61 28.75 4.42 -0.08
N VAL A 62 28.53 5.65 -0.54
CA VAL A 62 29.46 6.38 -1.39
C VAL A 62 30.78 6.64 -0.65
N LEU A 63 30.71 7.13 0.59
CA LEU A 63 31.90 7.36 1.40
C LEU A 63 32.69 6.05 1.63
N ALA A 64 31.99 4.98 1.99
CA ALA A 64 32.60 3.65 2.19
C ALA A 64 33.21 3.10 0.90
N ALA A 65 32.56 3.34 -0.26
CA ALA A 65 33.07 2.93 -1.57
C ALA A 65 34.41 3.63 -1.89
N PHE A 66 34.50 4.94 -1.68
CA PHE A 66 35.74 5.68 -1.88
C PHE A 66 36.85 5.18 -0.95
N LEU A 67 36.53 4.99 0.32
CA LEU A 67 37.50 4.51 1.31
C LEU A 67 37.97 3.08 0.98
N LEU A 68 37.08 2.19 0.60
CA LEU A 68 37.42 0.82 0.22
C LEU A 68 38.31 0.78 -1.03
N VAL A 69 37.92 1.52 -2.08
CA VAL A 69 38.73 1.61 -3.31
C VAL A 69 40.10 2.19 -3.02
N PHE A 70 40.20 3.23 -2.18
CA PHE A 70 41.49 3.81 -1.75
C PHE A 70 42.35 2.79 -1.02
N VAL A 71 41.78 2.03 -0.07
CA VAL A 71 42.51 0.98 0.66
C VAL A 71 43.00 -0.12 -0.30
N ILE A 72 42.16 -0.59 -1.20
CA ILE A 72 42.51 -1.61 -2.20
C ILE A 72 43.67 -1.09 -3.09
N HIS A 73 43.63 0.16 -3.51
CA HIS A 73 44.67 0.77 -4.34
C HIS A 73 46.02 0.84 -3.57
N LEU A 74 46.01 1.25 -2.29
CA LEU A 74 47.20 1.27 -1.47
C LEU A 74 47.80 -0.13 -1.30
N VAL A 75 46.95 -1.11 -0.97
CA VAL A 75 47.38 -2.51 -0.74
C VAL A 75 47.93 -3.12 -2.02
N SER A 76 47.27 -2.90 -3.18
CA SER A 76 47.77 -3.39 -4.46
C SER A 76 49.13 -2.81 -4.84
N GLY A 77 49.34 -1.50 -4.58
CA GLY A 77 50.65 -0.86 -4.79
C GLY A 77 51.76 -1.40 -3.89
N LEU A 78 51.44 -1.68 -2.61
CA LEU A 78 52.41 -2.29 -1.67
C LEU A 78 52.79 -3.73 -2.03
N LEU A 79 51.85 -4.50 -2.55
CA LEU A 79 52.04 -5.91 -2.93
C LEU A 79 52.54 -6.09 -4.38
N GLY A 80 52.62 -5.01 -5.15
CA GLY A 80 53.06 -5.05 -6.56
C GLY A 80 52.07 -5.69 -7.52
N PHE A 81 50.77 -5.71 -7.18
CA PHE A 81 49.71 -6.22 -8.07
C PHE A 81 49.02 -5.07 -8.83
N ASP A 82 48.96 -5.18 -10.14
CA ASP A 82 48.21 -4.27 -10.96
C ASP A 82 46.76 -4.74 -11.08
N ILE A 83 45.84 -4.06 -10.39
CA ILE A 83 44.42 -4.29 -10.45
C ILE A 83 43.81 -3.46 -11.59
N PRO A 84 43.06 -4.07 -12.55
CA PRO A 84 42.40 -3.32 -13.63
C PRO A 84 41.42 -2.29 -13.08
N SER A 85 41.40 -1.09 -13.65
CA SER A 85 40.57 0.05 -13.21
C SER A 85 39.07 -0.26 -13.15
N TRP A 86 38.58 -1.11 -14.03
CA TRP A 86 37.16 -1.54 -14.03
C TRP A 86 36.76 -2.29 -12.75
N LEU A 87 37.68 -2.99 -12.12
CA LEU A 87 37.43 -3.73 -10.88
C LEU A 87 37.20 -2.79 -9.69
N TYR A 88 37.91 -1.65 -9.63
CA TYR A 88 37.66 -0.61 -8.63
C TYR A 88 36.25 -0.02 -8.79
N VAL A 89 35.84 0.26 -10.03
CA VAL A 89 34.51 0.76 -10.33
C VAL A 89 33.42 -0.24 -9.93
N LEU A 90 33.62 -1.52 -10.28
CA LEU A 90 32.66 -2.58 -9.93
C LEU A 90 32.52 -2.75 -8.43
N THR A 91 33.65 -2.71 -7.70
CA THR A 91 33.65 -2.81 -6.22
C THR A 91 32.93 -1.63 -5.58
N GLY A 92 33.18 -0.40 -6.04
CA GLY A 92 32.50 0.79 -5.56
C GLY A 92 30.99 0.74 -5.84
N LEU A 93 30.59 0.31 -7.05
CA LEU A 93 29.21 0.22 -7.46
C LEU A 93 28.43 -0.85 -6.68
N SER A 94 29.09 -1.96 -6.32
CA SER A 94 28.45 -3.05 -5.57
C SER A 94 27.95 -2.60 -4.20
N LEU A 95 28.62 -1.67 -3.53
CA LEU A 95 28.20 -1.11 -2.25
C LEU A 95 26.90 -0.30 -2.35
N LEU A 96 26.59 0.29 -3.50
CA LEU A 96 25.34 1.03 -3.73
C LEU A 96 24.12 0.11 -3.84
N LEU A 97 24.32 -1.19 -4.09
CA LEU A 97 23.21 -2.16 -4.13
C LEU A 97 22.51 -2.29 -2.77
N ILE A 98 23.25 -2.11 -1.66
CA ILE A 98 22.68 -2.21 -0.31
C ILE A 98 21.62 -1.14 -0.07
N PRO A 99 21.91 0.19 -0.15
CA PRO A 99 20.88 1.21 -0.02
C PRO A 99 19.85 1.14 -1.15
N GLY A 100 20.23 0.68 -2.36
CA GLY A 100 19.32 0.46 -3.48
C GLY A 100 18.22 -0.55 -3.15
N TYR A 101 18.57 -1.68 -2.55
CA TYR A 101 17.63 -2.68 -2.08
C TYR A 101 16.63 -2.11 -1.04
N PHE A 102 17.13 -1.36 -0.05
CA PHE A 102 16.27 -0.73 0.96
C PHE A 102 15.39 0.38 0.36
N HIS A 103 15.89 1.12 -0.63
CA HIS A 103 15.10 2.10 -1.36
C HIS A 103 13.92 1.45 -2.05
N PHE A 104 14.20 0.40 -2.83
CA PHE A 104 13.19 -0.35 -3.55
C PHE A 104 12.13 -0.91 -2.60
N ARG A 105 12.56 -1.60 -1.54
CA ARG A 105 11.65 -2.21 -0.56
C ARG A 105 10.75 -1.19 0.16
N ARG A 106 11.28 -0.01 0.52
CA ARG A 106 10.48 1.02 1.19
C ARG A 106 9.49 1.71 0.28
N ASN A 107 9.83 1.88 -0.99
CA ASN A 107 8.95 2.54 -1.95
C ASN A 107 7.72 1.69 -2.31
N MET A 108 7.74 0.40 -1.94
CA MET A 108 6.66 -0.55 -2.18
C MET A 108 5.56 -0.54 -1.12
N VAL A 109 5.75 0.20 -0.04
CA VAL A 109 4.75 0.30 1.03
C VAL A 109 3.99 1.61 0.87
N LYS A 110 2.66 1.53 0.91
CA LYS A 110 1.75 2.68 0.83
C LYS A 110 0.67 2.54 1.88
N TYR A 111 0.44 3.59 2.63
CA TYR A 111 -0.63 3.69 3.62
C TYR A 111 -1.68 4.66 3.12
N THR A 112 -2.92 4.22 3.01
CA THR A 112 -4.05 5.04 2.56
C THR A 112 -5.15 5.02 3.61
N LEU A 113 -5.61 6.20 4.04
CA LEU A 113 -6.81 6.37 4.86
C LEU A 113 -7.96 6.78 3.96
N THR A 114 -9.04 6.02 4.02
CA THR A 114 -10.33 6.37 3.43
C THR A 114 -11.32 6.75 4.53
N ASP A 115 -12.53 7.09 4.17
CA ASP A 115 -13.63 7.37 5.11
C ASP A 115 -14.15 6.13 5.84
N SER A 116 -13.86 4.91 5.34
CA SER A 116 -14.34 3.64 5.88
C SER A 116 -13.25 2.73 6.44
N LYS A 117 -12.02 2.80 5.92
CA LYS A 117 -10.92 1.86 6.22
C LYS A 117 -9.54 2.49 6.13
N ILE A 118 -8.55 1.79 6.69
CA ILE A 118 -7.13 2.01 6.43
C ILE A 118 -6.64 0.89 5.52
N GLU A 119 -6.08 1.25 4.38
CA GLU A 119 -5.45 0.32 3.44
C GLU A 119 -3.94 0.37 3.58
N ILE A 120 -3.32 -0.79 3.65
CA ILE A 120 -1.87 -0.97 3.69
C ILE A 120 -1.50 -1.83 2.52
N ASP A 121 -0.92 -1.20 1.50
CA ASP A 121 -0.44 -1.89 0.32
C ASP A 121 1.04 -2.17 0.46
N GLU A 122 1.44 -3.42 0.36
CA GLU A 122 2.82 -3.87 0.42
C GLU A 122 3.14 -4.76 -0.78
N GLY A 123 4.31 -4.52 -1.40
CA GLY A 123 4.84 -5.39 -2.46
C GLY A 123 4.76 -4.82 -3.87
N PHE A 124 5.55 -5.43 -4.78
CA PHE A 124 5.66 -5.07 -6.20
C PHE A 124 5.17 -6.20 -7.11
N LEU A 125 5.76 -7.39 -6.99
CA LEU A 125 5.38 -8.57 -7.78
C LEU A 125 4.17 -9.29 -7.18
N PHE A 126 4.12 -9.36 -5.85
CA PHE A 126 3.01 -9.92 -5.10
C PHE A 126 2.46 -8.80 -4.21
N GLN A 127 1.40 -8.15 -4.69
CA GLN A 127 0.76 -7.09 -3.95
C GLN A 127 -0.08 -7.69 -2.83
N HIS A 128 0.28 -7.40 -1.59
CA HIS A 128 -0.51 -7.73 -0.42
C HIS A 128 -1.18 -6.46 0.08
N SER A 129 -2.50 -6.39 -0.06
CA SER A 129 -3.30 -5.28 0.45
C SER A 129 -4.03 -5.73 1.70
N ARG A 130 -3.79 -5.03 2.81
CA ARG A 130 -4.47 -5.24 4.08
C ARG A 130 -5.44 -4.11 4.33
N ASN A 131 -6.72 -4.45 4.50
CA ASN A 131 -7.78 -3.50 4.78
C ASN A 131 -8.18 -3.61 6.25
N ILE A 132 -8.15 -2.48 6.97
CA ILE A 132 -8.53 -2.38 8.37
C ILE A 132 -9.75 -1.47 8.45
N PRO A 133 -10.95 -1.99 8.70
CA PRO A 133 -12.14 -1.18 8.88
C PRO A 133 -11.96 -0.21 10.06
N LEU A 134 -12.31 1.05 9.89
CA LEU A 134 -12.19 2.05 10.96
C LEU A 134 -13.02 1.67 12.19
N ARG A 135 -14.16 1.00 12.01
CA ARG A 135 -15.03 0.54 13.09
C ARG A 135 -14.40 -0.50 14.02
N SER A 136 -13.35 -1.18 13.57
CA SER A 136 -12.64 -2.19 14.34
C SER A 136 -11.43 -1.66 15.11
N ILE A 137 -11.08 -0.39 14.91
CA ILE A 137 -9.95 0.26 15.56
C ILE A 137 -10.34 0.62 16.99
N GLN A 138 -9.55 0.17 17.98
CA GLN A 138 -9.74 0.43 19.40
C GLN A 138 -8.89 1.57 19.92
N ASP A 139 -7.62 1.62 19.49
CA ASP A 139 -6.67 2.65 19.92
C ASP A 139 -5.71 3.05 18.80
N VAL A 140 -5.28 4.31 18.83
CA VAL A 140 -4.30 4.89 17.92
C VAL A 140 -3.25 5.61 18.74
N SER A 141 -2.05 5.03 18.79
CA SER A 141 -0.92 5.55 19.54
C SER A 141 0.22 5.98 18.62
N VAL A 142 0.90 7.08 18.95
CA VAL A 142 2.07 7.57 18.21
C VAL A 142 3.31 7.38 19.05
N TYR A 143 4.32 6.73 18.49
CA TYR A 143 5.63 6.64 19.13
C TYR A 143 6.75 6.99 18.16
N ALA A 144 7.74 7.67 18.69
CA ALA A 144 8.93 8.06 17.94
C ALA A 144 10.16 8.02 18.86
N SER A 145 11.26 7.51 18.36
CA SER A 145 12.56 7.62 19.02
C SER A 145 13.03 9.07 19.02
N VAL A 146 14.05 9.39 19.82
CA VAL A 146 14.59 10.75 19.89
C VAL A 146 15.00 11.28 18.52
N LEU A 147 15.73 10.45 17.74
CA LEU A 147 16.15 10.79 16.37
C LEU A 147 14.96 10.99 15.42
N GLN A 148 13.95 10.14 15.51
CA GLN A 148 12.74 10.26 14.71
C GLN A 148 11.99 11.55 15.00
N ARG A 149 11.91 11.94 16.29
CA ARG A 149 11.25 13.18 16.72
C ARG A 149 11.96 14.43 16.19
N ILE A 150 13.31 14.46 16.25
CA ILE A 150 14.11 15.58 15.73
C ILE A 150 13.92 15.71 14.22
N LEU A 151 13.81 14.60 13.51
CA LEU A 151 13.69 14.53 12.05
C LEU A 151 12.25 14.60 11.54
N GLY A 152 11.26 14.76 12.44
CA GLY A 152 9.87 15.01 12.09
C GLY A 152 9.07 13.79 11.62
N TYR A 153 9.54 12.56 11.85
CA TYR A 153 8.82 11.33 11.52
C TYR A 153 8.66 10.41 12.72
N GLY A 154 7.83 9.38 12.58
CA GLY A 154 7.57 8.42 13.66
C GLY A 154 6.73 7.25 13.18
N ASN A 155 6.21 6.50 14.14
CA ASN A 155 5.39 5.35 13.86
C ASN A 155 4.01 5.56 14.50
N ILE A 156 2.97 5.08 13.82
CA ILE A 156 1.60 5.07 14.34
C ILE A 156 1.24 3.61 14.60
N LEU A 157 0.92 3.30 15.85
CA LEU A 157 0.41 2.00 16.26
C LEU A 157 -1.10 2.07 16.27
N ILE A 158 -1.73 1.16 15.55
CA ILE A 158 -3.17 1.00 15.48
C ILE A 158 -3.50 -0.34 16.13
N ASP A 159 -4.31 -0.31 17.18
CA ASP A 159 -4.82 -1.51 17.83
C ASP A 159 -6.20 -1.85 17.24
N ASN A 160 -6.35 -3.07 16.77
CA ASN A 160 -7.54 -3.53 16.08
C ASN A 160 -8.17 -4.70 16.84
N ALA A 161 -9.51 -4.67 17.02
CA ALA A 161 -10.27 -5.70 17.71
C ALA A 161 -10.32 -7.06 16.99
N SER A 162 -9.97 -7.13 15.70
CA SER A 162 -10.00 -8.41 14.98
C SER A 162 -8.78 -9.26 15.32
N GLU A 163 -9.00 -10.52 15.70
CA GLU A 163 -7.96 -11.47 16.13
C GLU A 163 -6.86 -11.70 15.08
N GLU A 164 -7.20 -11.64 13.79
CA GLU A 164 -6.23 -11.82 12.69
C GLU A 164 -5.35 -10.59 12.44
N ALA A 165 -5.78 -9.39 12.80
CA ALA A 165 -5.09 -8.16 12.47
C ALA A 165 -4.27 -7.58 13.62
N GLY A 166 -4.59 -7.88 14.88
CA GLY A 166 -3.85 -7.49 16.06
C GLY A 166 -3.37 -6.03 16.03
N LYS A 167 -2.14 -5.80 16.42
CA LYS A 167 -1.48 -4.51 16.37
C LYS A 167 -0.85 -4.25 15.00
N VAL A 168 -1.22 -3.16 14.36
CA VAL A 168 -0.68 -2.74 13.07
C VAL A 168 0.14 -1.47 13.26
N ILE A 169 1.32 -1.43 12.64
CA ILE A 169 2.26 -0.32 12.77
C ILE A 169 2.49 0.33 11.42
N LEU A 170 2.07 1.59 11.28
CA LEU A 170 2.49 2.43 10.17
C LEU A 170 3.89 2.98 10.47
N ARG A 171 4.90 2.44 9.79
CA ARG A 171 6.31 2.71 10.13
C ARG A 171 6.85 3.92 9.38
N ASN A 172 7.63 4.75 10.11
CA ASN A 172 8.41 5.86 9.54
C ASN A 172 7.59 6.82 8.67
N VAL A 173 6.41 7.21 9.15
CA VAL A 173 5.57 8.21 8.48
C VAL A 173 5.98 9.61 8.89
N GLU A 174 5.89 10.55 7.95
CA GLU A 174 6.14 11.96 8.23
C GLU A 174 4.95 12.55 9.00
N GLU A 175 5.20 13.49 9.90
CA GLU A 175 4.20 14.16 10.74
C GLU A 175 3.20 13.20 11.41
N PRO A 176 3.66 12.19 12.14
CA PRO A 176 2.80 11.09 12.62
C PRO A 176 1.67 11.57 13.53
N LYS A 177 1.85 12.67 14.28
CA LYS A 177 0.81 13.26 15.11
C LYS A 177 -0.36 13.78 14.29
N LYS A 178 -0.07 14.52 13.19
CA LYS A 178 -1.12 15.03 12.30
C LYS A 178 -1.91 13.90 11.65
N LEU A 179 -1.21 12.84 11.21
CA LEU A 179 -1.86 11.67 10.62
C LEU A 179 -2.73 10.93 11.63
N ALA A 180 -2.24 10.73 12.86
CA ALA A 180 -3.02 10.14 13.94
C ALA A 180 -4.28 10.98 14.28
N ASP A 181 -4.15 12.30 14.33
CA ASP A 181 -5.29 13.20 14.56
C ASP A 181 -6.34 13.10 13.44
N LEU A 182 -5.91 12.93 12.18
CA LEU A 182 -6.83 12.71 11.07
C LEU A 182 -7.57 11.36 11.21
N ILE A 183 -6.86 10.30 11.59
CA ILE A 183 -7.48 8.99 11.87
C ILE A 183 -8.51 9.13 13.00
N LEU A 184 -8.14 9.73 14.13
CA LEU A 184 -9.04 9.93 15.28
C LEU A 184 -10.24 10.82 14.92
N LYS A 185 -10.04 11.83 14.08
CA LYS A 185 -11.14 12.68 13.60
C LYS A 185 -12.13 11.87 12.77
N GLN A 186 -11.64 10.95 11.96
CA GLN A 186 -12.49 10.10 11.14
C GLN A 186 -13.24 9.06 11.97
N LEU A 187 -12.61 8.47 12.99
CA LEU A 187 -13.25 7.57 13.95
C LEU A 187 -14.43 8.28 14.65
N ARG A 188 -14.23 9.49 15.15
CA ARG A 188 -15.32 10.28 15.79
C ARG A 188 -16.49 10.55 14.87
N LYS A 189 -16.25 10.79 13.57
CA LYS A 189 -17.34 10.99 12.59
C LYS A 189 -18.18 9.73 12.40
N ILE A 190 -17.53 8.56 12.38
CA ILE A 190 -18.22 7.28 12.22
C ILE A 190 -19.09 6.99 13.46
N ASP A 191 -18.59 7.31 14.66
CA ASP A 191 -19.33 7.12 15.92
C ASP A 191 -20.54 8.06 16.03
N GLN A 192 -20.45 9.29 15.48
CA GLN A 192 -21.54 10.26 15.47
C GLN A 192 -22.65 9.92 14.46
N ASN A 193 -22.35 9.14 13.43
CA ASN A 193 -23.30 8.71 12.39
C ASN A 193 -23.99 7.35 12.72
N LYS A 194 -23.85 6.88 13.97
CA LYS A 194 -24.43 5.63 14.47
C LYS A 194 -25.69 5.92 15.30
#